data_725b12aac71146e36a94a8b7faaa1ced
#
_entry.id   725b12aac71146e36a94a8b7faaa1ced
#
_cell.length_a   1.000
_cell.length_b   1.000
_cell.length_c   1.000
_cell.angle_alpha   90.00
_cell.angle_beta   90.00
_cell.angle_gamma   90.00
#
_symmetry.space_group_name_H-M   'P 1'
#
loop_
_entity.id
_entity.type
_entity.pdbx_description
1 polymer ?
#
loop_
_entity_poly.entity_id
_entity_poly.type
_entity_poly.pdbx_seq_one_letter_code
_entity_poly.pdbx_strand_id
1 'polypeptide(L)'
;MMRSMYSAVSGLKTHQTKMDVIGNNIANVNTVAFKESSVTFSEIMYQTISGASGANATTGTGGINAKQIGLGVTTGSTSIDITSGGAAQTTGKAFDLRITDKGNTTSFFVVSNGTENLFTRAGSFYIDGSGNLAMTSTGYNVMGWQVDPTTGQIKKDQVSALRIMQESNLTSPAEATTNAVCGGIVDKNSTEITSESGYAMNLNFFDALGYSYTAKFAVKGVDTDAGTYTVELSAIYDSSNKNILEEFLANGGNLSDVFGANASGGITNAQTAYNAISTEWTDTGASNSFGGNTYHQFRNSSGEMYYINTTQNAATGQYDSKVYRAITSAGGVVKGYEAVTDVSLSDIYTGLQPGATINSITDGNPPTIEATAVNYELKFDTGTGKGKFVSVGDSTNGSVTLNMKQLGDQFENISIDFTQCKNSNNGGTSTVGMDAGAIDGTTGTGKKLGALTGVFVDTNGKIYGSYDNGNTVLLGQIASARFANAAGLEKVGDNCYRTTLNSGEFDGIGVEITSNGSTMNSGELEMSNVDLASEFTEMITTQRGFQANSRVITTSDTLLEELINLKPVSYTHLRAHET
;
A
#
# COMPACT_ATOMS: atom_id res chain seq x y z
N MET A 1 42.49 14.00 61.20
CA MET A 1 41.63 12.81 61.31
C MET A 1 40.16 13.10 60.98
N MET A 2 39.46 14.06 61.59
CA MET A 2 38.06 14.37 61.25
C MET A 2 37.83 14.66 59.75
N ARG A 3 38.71 15.37 59.04
CA ARG A 3 38.59 15.67 57.62
C ARG A 3 38.68 14.42 56.74
N SER A 4 39.57 13.48 57.07
CA SER A 4 39.73 12.22 56.33
C SER A 4 38.47 11.34 56.49
N MET A 5 37.82 11.36 57.69
CA MET A 5 36.55 10.68 57.88
C MET A 5 35.42 11.28 57.04
N TYR A 6 35.27 12.63 57.01
CA TYR A 6 34.28 13.28 56.20
C TYR A 6 34.47 13.01 54.70
N SER A 7 35.74 13.06 54.25
CA SER A 7 36.08 12.73 52.84
C SER A 7 35.76 11.26 52.53
N ALA A 8 36.03 10.33 53.46
CA ALA A 8 35.70 8.94 53.27
C ALA A 8 34.19 8.68 53.27
N VAL A 9 33.41 9.35 54.14
CA VAL A 9 31.94 9.23 54.18
C VAL A 9 31.32 9.77 52.90
N SER A 10 31.82 10.89 52.38
CA SER A 10 31.35 11.42 51.06
C SER A 10 31.67 10.44 49.92
N GLY A 11 32.87 9.83 49.92
CA GLY A 11 33.25 8.81 48.95
C GLY A 11 32.35 7.55 49.06
N LEU A 12 32.02 7.09 50.25
CA LEU A 12 31.08 5.95 50.45
C LEU A 12 29.71 6.21 49.85
N LYS A 13 29.10 7.38 50.10
CA LYS A 13 27.81 7.77 49.56
C LYS A 13 27.83 7.78 48.02
N THR A 14 28.88 8.37 47.45
CA THR A 14 29.01 8.49 45.97
C THR A 14 29.22 7.12 45.30
N HIS A 15 30.06 6.26 45.92
CA HIS A 15 30.20 4.88 45.43
C HIS A 15 28.95 4.04 45.59
N GLN A 16 28.14 4.25 46.64
CA GLN A 16 26.86 3.59 46.83
C GLN A 16 25.89 4.00 45.69
N THR A 17 25.73 5.30 45.43
CA THR A 17 24.88 5.77 44.33
C THR A 17 25.33 5.18 42.97
N LYS A 18 26.67 5.12 42.73
CA LYS A 18 27.20 4.51 41.49
C LYS A 18 26.86 3.02 41.43
N MET A 19 26.95 2.29 42.54
CA MET A 19 26.62 0.85 42.62
C MET A 19 25.14 0.59 42.36
N ASP A 20 24.25 1.47 42.86
CA ASP A 20 22.81 1.39 42.62
C ASP A 20 22.47 1.57 41.11
N VAL A 21 23.16 2.50 40.42
CA VAL A 21 23.01 2.72 38.99
C VAL A 21 23.52 1.54 38.17
N ILE A 22 24.71 1.01 38.50
CA ILE A 22 25.28 -0.19 37.85
C ILE A 22 24.34 -1.40 38.00
N GLY A 23 23.81 -1.59 39.23
CA GLY A 23 22.85 -2.65 39.52
C GLY A 23 21.57 -2.53 38.69
N ASN A 24 21.07 -1.32 38.51
CA ASN A 24 19.91 -1.07 37.67
C ASN A 24 20.21 -1.32 36.17
N ASN A 25 21.39 -0.93 35.66
CA ASN A 25 21.80 -1.21 34.28
C ASN A 25 21.88 -2.73 34.03
N ILE A 26 22.53 -3.48 34.91
CA ILE A 26 22.63 -4.95 34.81
C ILE A 26 21.25 -5.62 34.84
N ALA A 27 20.35 -5.17 35.73
CA ALA A 27 19.01 -5.73 35.84
C ALA A 27 18.20 -5.53 34.55
N ASN A 28 18.45 -4.46 33.80
CA ASN A 28 17.71 -4.08 32.59
C ASN A 28 18.44 -4.40 31.27
N VAL A 29 19.47 -5.24 31.26
CA VAL A 29 20.21 -5.59 30.04
C VAL A 29 19.33 -6.28 28.98
N ASN A 30 18.30 -7.02 29.39
CA ASN A 30 17.34 -7.68 28.51
C ASN A 30 16.05 -6.86 28.27
N THR A 31 15.98 -5.67 28.80
CA THR A 31 14.79 -4.81 28.64
C THR A 31 14.87 -4.09 27.29
N VAL A 32 13.84 -4.25 26.45
CA VAL A 32 13.75 -3.65 25.11
C VAL A 32 13.89 -2.12 25.21
N ALA A 33 14.79 -1.55 24.43
CA ALA A 33 15.06 -0.11 24.34
C ALA A 33 15.49 0.57 25.66
N PHE A 34 15.97 -0.21 26.63
CA PHE A 34 16.55 0.38 27.84
C PHE A 34 17.83 1.15 27.49
N LYS A 35 18.00 2.30 28.12
CA LYS A 35 19.18 3.15 27.94
C LYS A 35 19.99 3.21 29.22
N GLU A 36 21.28 2.92 29.10
CA GLU A 36 22.26 2.92 30.18
C GLU A 36 22.29 4.27 30.88
N SER A 37 22.43 4.23 32.20
CA SER A 37 22.63 5.42 33.02
C SER A 37 24.05 5.42 33.57
N SER A 38 24.71 6.56 33.57
CA SER A 38 26.06 6.73 34.11
C SER A 38 26.09 7.81 35.19
N VAL A 39 27.00 7.64 36.16
CA VAL A 39 27.20 8.60 37.26
C VAL A 39 28.60 9.17 37.19
N THR A 40 28.69 10.49 37.14
CA THR A 40 29.97 11.20 37.23
C THR A 40 30.21 11.74 38.63
N PHE A 41 31.47 11.83 39.03
CA PHE A 41 31.88 12.34 40.31
C PHE A 41 32.39 13.76 40.18
N SER A 42 32.11 14.59 41.17
CA SER A 42 32.61 15.97 41.30
C SER A 42 33.28 16.18 42.64
N GLU A 43 34.37 16.90 42.66
CA GLU A 43 35.01 17.30 43.91
C GLU A 43 34.15 18.31 44.68
N ILE A 44 34.19 18.29 46.03
CA ILE A 44 33.39 19.21 46.84
C ILE A 44 34.08 20.58 46.85
N MET A 45 34.92 20.83 47.76
CA MET A 45 35.59 22.11 47.95
C MET A 45 37.03 21.91 48.41
N TYR A 46 37.89 22.86 48.13
CA TYR A 46 39.25 22.91 48.63
C TYR A 46 39.33 23.91 49.77
N GLN A 47 39.97 23.50 50.86
CA GLN A 47 40.35 24.40 51.92
C GLN A 47 41.80 24.88 51.69
N THR A 48 41.96 26.18 51.51
CA THR A 48 43.30 26.80 51.42
C THR A 48 43.93 26.91 52.79
N ILE A 49 45.08 26.24 53.00
CA ILE A 49 45.84 26.26 54.27
C ILE A 49 46.81 27.46 54.24
N SER A 50 47.43 27.71 53.11
CA SER A 50 48.26 28.91 52.92
C SER A 50 48.04 29.44 51.48
N GLY A 51 47.97 30.76 51.37
CA GLY A 51 47.91 31.44 50.09
C GLY A 51 49.19 31.32 49.29
N ALA A 52 49.12 31.53 47.97
CA ALA A 52 50.29 31.67 47.13
C ALA A 52 50.99 33.04 47.39
N SER A 53 52.30 33.06 47.34
CA SER A 53 53.08 34.33 47.34
C SER A 53 53.84 34.43 46.01
N GLY A 54 53.94 35.67 45.47
CA GLY A 54 54.70 35.92 44.27
C GLY A 54 56.21 35.90 44.55
N ALA A 55 57.02 35.64 43.52
CA ALA A 55 58.46 35.78 43.58
C ALA A 55 58.84 37.27 43.75
N ASN A 56 59.72 37.53 44.65
CA ASN A 56 60.25 38.91 44.90
C ASN A 56 61.70 39.00 44.43
N ALA A 57 61.90 39.70 43.33
CA ALA A 57 63.22 39.89 42.73
C ALA A 57 64.14 40.70 43.59
N THR A 58 63.61 41.58 44.49
CA THR A 58 64.41 42.44 45.36
C THR A 58 65.02 41.71 46.57
N THR A 59 64.33 40.69 47.07
CA THR A 59 64.78 39.88 48.20
C THR A 59 65.35 38.52 47.80
N GLY A 60 65.37 38.19 46.49
CA GLY A 60 65.87 36.94 45.96
C GLY A 60 65.05 35.70 46.39
N THR A 61 63.84 35.91 46.88
CA THR A 61 62.99 34.80 47.32
C THR A 61 62.03 34.31 46.21
N GLY A 62 62.01 33.01 45.97
CA GLY A 62 61.06 32.36 45.01
C GLY A 62 59.63 32.44 45.49
N GLY A 63 58.68 32.40 44.52
CA GLY A 63 57.26 32.32 44.83
C GLY A 63 56.89 30.97 45.46
N ILE A 64 55.87 30.93 46.34
CA ILE A 64 55.36 29.73 47.01
C ILE A 64 53.96 29.50 46.49
N ASN A 65 53.70 28.25 46.04
CA ASN A 65 52.34 27.84 45.55
C ASN A 65 51.34 27.70 46.73
N ALA A 66 50.06 27.94 46.44
CA ALA A 66 49.01 27.75 47.41
C ALA A 66 48.98 26.29 47.90
N LYS A 67 48.81 26.08 49.21
CA LYS A 67 48.56 24.74 49.77
C LYS A 67 47.10 24.60 50.05
N GLN A 68 46.47 23.61 49.36
CA GLN A 68 45.03 23.33 49.46
C GLN A 68 44.83 21.87 49.79
N ILE A 69 43.76 21.57 50.56
CA ILE A 69 43.31 20.21 50.86
C ILE A 69 41.84 20.08 50.42
N GLY A 70 41.55 19.03 49.62
CA GLY A 70 40.19 18.66 49.19
C GLY A 70 39.38 18.12 50.37
N LEU A 71 38.06 18.37 50.40
CA LEU A 71 37.15 17.98 51.49
C LEU A 71 36.33 16.72 51.14
N GLY A 72 36.48 16.16 49.93
CA GLY A 72 35.81 14.96 49.51
C GLY A 72 35.20 15.03 48.12
N VAL A 73 34.29 14.13 47.79
CA VAL A 73 33.64 13.93 46.51
C VAL A 73 32.13 13.96 46.67
N THR A 74 31.42 14.44 45.66
CA THR A 74 29.96 14.35 45.55
C THR A 74 29.59 13.72 44.19
N THR A 75 28.35 13.27 44.01
CA THR A 75 27.77 12.93 42.72
C THR A 75 27.64 14.20 41.89
N GLY A 76 28.30 14.27 40.73
CA GLY A 76 28.25 15.42 39.83
C GLY A 76 26.97 15.41 39.02
N SER A 77 26.79 14.40 38.18
CA SER A 77 25.58 14.21 37.39
C SER A 77 25.24 12.71 37.22
N THR A 78 24.00 12.42 37.05
CA THR A 78 23.52 11.14 36.52
C THR A 78 22.97 11.41 35.13
N SER A 79 23.59 10.85 34.10
CA SER A 79 23.21 11.02 32.70
C SER A 79 22.73 9.71 32.10
N ILE A 80 21.83 9.81 31.14
CA ILE A 80 21.32 8.65 30.38
C ILE A 80 22.00 8.69 29.01
N ASP A 81 22.58 7.58 28.58
CA ASP A 81 23.10 7.47 27.22
C ASP A 81 21.99 7.10 26.25
N ILE A 82 21.25 8.13 25.86
CA ILE A 82 20.10 8.03 24.96
C ILE A 82 20.53 7.93 23.49
N THR A 83 21.71 8.46 23.18
CA THR A 83 22.21 8.61 21.80
C THR A 83 22.76 7.31 21.23
N SER A 84 23.27 6.43 22.09
CA SER A 84 23.78 5.13 21.67
C SER A 84 22.63 4.15 21.41
N GLY A 85 22.59 3.60 20.19
CA GLY A 85 21.62 2.56 19.82
C GLY A 85 21.99 1.20 20.41
N GLY A 86 20.99 0.43 20.82
CA GLY A 86 21.15 -0.99 21.18
C GLY A 86 21.28 -1.89 19.95
N ALA A 87 21.71 -3.14 20.16
CA ALA A 87 21.75 -4.14 19.11
C ALA A 87 20.35 -4.48 18.58
N ALA A 88 20.27 -4.98 17.33
CA ALA A 88 19.01 -5.45 16.76
C ALA A 88 18.68 -6.85 17.25
N GLN A 89 17.45 -7.06 17.68
CA GLN A 89 16.88 -8.38 17.95
C GLN A 89 15.80 -8.67 16.92
N THR A 90 16.01 -9.65 16.05
CA THR A 90 15.01 -10.06 15.05
C THR A 90 13.92 -10.87 15.73
N THR A 91 12.66 -10.48 15.53
CA THR A 91 11.47 -11.15 16.07
C THR A 91 10.57 -11.72 14.99
N GLY A 92 10.62 -11.18 13.77
CA GLY A 92 9.79 -11.55 12.63
C GLY A 92 8.33 -11.10 12.73
N LYS A 93 7.95 -10.32 13.76
CA LYS A 93 6.60 -9.76 13.90
C LYS A 93 6.49 -8.44 13.17
N ALA A 94 5.44 -8.26 12.36
CA ALA A 94 5.27 -7.07 11.52
C ALA A 94 5.21 -5.74 12.28
N PHE A 95 4.75 -5.75 13.53
CA PHE A 95 4.60 -4.56 14.37
C PHE A 95 5.70 -4.40 15.44
N ASP A 96 6.73 -5.25 15.41
CA ASP A 96 7.95 -5.00 16.15
C ASP A 96 8.84 -4.09 15.30
N LEU A 97 9.00 -2.86 15.71
CA LEU A 97 9.61 -1.80 14.93
C LEU A 97 10.86 -1.25 15.61
N ARG A 98 11.95 -1.18 14.88
CA ARG A 98 13.20 -0.59 15.33
C ARG A 98 13.52 0.66 14.51
N ILE A 99 13.84 1.77 15.20
CA ILE A 99 14.37 2.96 14.54
C ILE A 99 15.89 2.84 14.48
N THR A 100 16.44 2.98 13.28
CA THR A 100 17.88 3.08 13.04
C THR A 100 18.19 4.53 12.66
N ASP A 101 18.82 5.26 13.58
CA ASP A 101 19.17 6.65 13.37
C ASP A 101 20.43 6.79 12.51
N LYS A 102 20.51 7.88 11.77
CA LYS A 102 21.69 8.27 11.00
C LYS A 102 22.21 9.61 11.51
N GLY A 103 23.51 9.69 11.74
CA GLY A 103 24.16 10.89 12.29
C GLY A 103 23.96 11.02 13.81
N ASN A 104 23.99 12.27 14.31
CA ASN A 104 23.91 12.59 15.76
C ASN A 104 22.49 12.90 16.24
N THR A 105 21.46 12.44 15.53
CA THR A 105 20.07 12.69 15.91
C THR A 105 19.44 11.42 16.46
N THR A 106 18.69 11.52 17.54
CA THR A 106 17.93 10.43 18.12
C THR A 106 16.45 10.66 17.87
N SER A 107 15.79 9.70 17.20
CA SER A 107 14.38 9.73 16.90
C SER A 107 13.61 8.84 17.87
N PHE A 108 12.39 9.22 18.23
CA PHE A 108 11.53 8.49 19.15
C PHE A 108 10.18 8.20 18.50
N PHE A 109 9.56 7.11 18.88
CA PHE A 109 8.13 6.92 18.65
C PHE A 109 7.35 7.86 19.56
N VAL A 110 6.27 8.41 19.03
CA VAL A 110 5.32 9.21 19.80
C VAL A 110 4.19 8.30 20.24
N VAL A 111 3.94 8.22 21.54
CA VAL A 111 2.85 7.45 22.13
C VAL A 111 2.01 8.35 23.04
N SER A 112 0.73 8.07 23.18
CA SER A 112 -0.15 8.87 24.03
C SER A 112 -0.93 8.00 25.02
N ASN A 113 -1.01 8.46 26.25
CA ASN A 113 -1.86 7.88 27.28
C ASN A 113 -3.28 8.47 27.29
N GLY A 114 -3.64 9.31 26.29
CA GLY A 114 -4.91 10.03 26.19
C GLY A 114 -4.90 11.43 26.81
N THR A 115 -3.91 11.75 27.67
CA THR A 115 -3.78 13.06 28.29
C THR A 115 -2.54 13.82 27.83
N GLU A 116 -1.43 13.11 27.61
CA GLU A 116 -0.16 13.70 27.18
C GLU A 116 0.54 12.78 26.16
N ASN A 117 1.41 13.38 25.36
CA ASN A 117 2.29 12.66 24.45
C ASN A 117 3.58 12.29 25.18
N LEU A 118 3.94 11.03 25.13
CA LEU A 118 5.16 10.46 25.65
C LEU A 118 6.02 9.93 24.50
N PHE A 119 7.29 9.73 24.75
CA PHE A 119 8.27 9.37 23.74
C PHE A 119 8.95 8.07 24.14
N THR A 120 9.12 7.16 23.20
CA THR A 120 9.75 5.87 23.48
C THR A 120 10.61 5.39 22.33
N ARG A 121 11.61 4.56 22.65
CA ARG A 121 12.38 3.77 21.68
C ARG A 121 11.89 2.32 21.61
N ALA A 122 11.03 1.91 22.56
CA ALA A 122 10.47 0.58 22.57
C ALA A 122 9.41 0.46 21.46
N GLY A 123 9.69 -0.36 20.47
CA GLY A 123 8.86 -0.53 19.28
C GLY A 123 8.05 -1.82 19.28
N SER A 124 7.78 -2.42 20.43
CA SER A 124 6.89 -3.58 20.50
C SER A 124 5.45 -3.12 20.53
N PHE A 125 4.77 -3.24 19.39
CA PHE A 125 3.40 -2.79 19.21
C PHE A 125 2.46 -3.93 18.86
N TYR A 126 1.15 -3.70 19.05
CA TYR A 126 0.07 -4.59 18.66
C TYR A 126 -1.16 -3.77 18.26
N ILE A 127 -2.13 -4.41 17.63
CA ILE A 127 -3.41 -3.77 17.30
C ILE A 127 -4.42 -4.12 18.39
N ASP A 128 -5.02 -3.09 18.99
CA ASP A 128 -6.03 -3.24 20.04
C ASP A 128 -7.41 -3.65 19.46
N GLY A 129 -8.38 -3.94 20.34
CA GLY A 129 -9.74 -4.31 19.95
C GLY A 129 -10.53 -3.19 19.26
N SER A 130 -10.05 -1.94 19.29
CA SER A 130 -10.63 -0.78 18.60
C SER A 130 -9.94 -0.49 17.26
N GLY A 131 -8.93 -1.31 16.91
CA GLY A 131 -8.16 -1.17 15.68
C GLY A 131 -7.03 -0.15 15.74
N ASN A 132 -6.66 0.35 16.93
CA ASN A 132 -5.53 1.26 17.08
C ASN A 132 -4.21 0.50 17.24
N LEU A 133 -3.12 1.08 16.75
CA LEU A 133 -1.78 0.61 17.04
C LEU A 133 -1.39 1.05 18.45
N ALA A 134 -1.13 0.10 19.34
CA ALA A 134 -0.84 0.34 20.75
C ALA A 134 0.46 -0.33 21.21
N MET A 135 1.11 0.22 22.22
CA MET A 135 2.32 -0.31 22.84
C MET A 135 1.99 -1.53 23.72
N THR A 136 2.73 -2.62 23.56
CA THR A 136 2.44 -3.91 24.22
C THR A 136 2.54 -3.83 25.75
N SER A 137 3.45 -3.01 26.31
CA SER A 137 3.69 -2.93 27.74
C SER A 137 2.64 -2.10 28.49
N THR A 138 2.14 -1.03 27.90
CA THR A 138 1.31 -0.01 28.57
C THR A 138 -0.07 0.15 27.95
N GLY A 139 -0.29 -0.31 26.71
CA GLY A 139 -1.51 -0.04 25.97
C GLY A 139 -1.63 1.40 25.45
N TYR A 140 -0.56 2.21 25.52
CA TYR A 140 -0.58 3.57 24.97
C TYR A 140 -0.66 3.56 23.46
N ASN A 141 -1.50 4.43 22.89
CA ASN A 141 -1.69 4.52 21.46
C ASN A 141 -0.48 5.12 20.76
N VAL A 142 -0.03 4.49 19.69
CA VAL A 142 1.01 5.03 18.82
C VAL A 142 0.43 6.17 18.00
N MET A 143 1.12 7.30 18.00
CA MET A 143 0.69 8.50 17.32
C MET A 143 1.35 8.61 15.94
N GLY A 144 0.61 9.14 15.00
CA GLY A 144 1.09 9.35 13.64
C GLY A 144 0.10 10.14 12.80
N TRP A 145 0.27 10.07 11.49
CA TRP A 145 -0.58 10.74 10.52
C TRP A 145 -1.48 9.73 9.81
N GLN A 146 -2.75 10.05 9.74
CA GLN A 146 -3.73 9.27 9.02
C GLN A 146 -3.75 9.68 7.54
N VAL A 147 -4.31 8.80 6.71
CA VAL A 147 -4.55 9.08 5.29
C VAL A 147 -5.84 9.89 5.16
N ASP A 148 -5.81 10.93 4.35
CA ASP A 148 -7.00 11.67 3.96
C ASP A 148 -7.87 10.77 3.05
N PRO A 149 -9.11 10.45 3.43
CA PRO A 149 -9.99 9.57 2.66
C PRO A 149 -10.33 10.12 1.27
N THR A 150 -10.19 11.43 1.06
CA THR A 150 -10.53 12.08 -0.22
C THR A 150 -9.37 12.02 -1.22
N THR A 151 -8.13 12.21 -0.73
CA THR A 151 -6.95 12.30 -1.60
C THR A 151 -6.11 11.03 -1.61
N GLY A 152 -6.33 10.10 -0.65
CA GLY A 152 -5.52 8.90 -0.47
C GLY A 152 -4.07 9.19 -0.02
N GLN A 153 -3.78 10.44 0.38
CA GLN A 153 -2.44 10.86 0.80
C GLN A 153 -2.36 11.16 2.29
N ILE A 154 -1.16 11.08 2.84
CA ILE A 154 -0.92 11.36 4.25
C ILE A 154 -1.04 12.85 4.51
N LYS A 155 -1.90 13.20 5.46
CA LYS A 155 -2.07 14.57 5.95
C LYS A 155 -1.15 14.80 7.14
N LYS A 156 -0.07 15.56 6.93
CA LYS A 156 0.93 15.89 7.95
C LYS A 156 0.50 17.11 8.77
N ASP A 157 -0.55 16.94 9.53
CA ASP A 157 -0.98 17.90 10.54
C ASP A 157 -0.66 17.41 11.96
N GLN A 158 -1.44 17.77 12.95
CA GLN A 158 -1.26 17.30 14.32
C GLN A 158 -1.35 15.77 14.38
N VAL A 159 -0.40 15.14 15.10
CA VAL A 159 -0.40 13.68 15.25
C VAL A 159 -1.64 13.20 15.98
N SER A 160 -2.20 12.09 15.51
CA SER A 160 -3.37 11.42 16.09
C SER A 160 -3.09 9.94 16.31
N ALA A 161 -3.92 9.27 17.10
CA ALA A 161 -3.80 7.83 17.29
C ALA A 161 -3.98 7.10 15.94
N LEU A 162 -3.06 6.22 15.60
CA LEU A 162 -3.09 5.46 14.36
C LEU A 162 -4.11 4.34 14.45
N ARG A 163 -5.25 4.54 13.80
CA ARG A 163 -6.32 3.57 13.72
C ARG A 163 -6.22 2.78 12.41
N ILE A 164 -5.56 1.62 12.46
CA ILE A 164 -5.23 0.81 11.28
C ILE A 164 -6.41 -0.08 10.86
N MET A 165 -7.05 -0.76 11.83
CA MET A 165 -8.16 -1.68 11.62
C MET A 165 -9.52 -1.00 11.82
N GLN A 166 -9.77 0.10 11.10
CA GLN A 166 -11.12 0.68 11.01
C GLN A 166 -11.92 0.01 9.88
N GLU A 167 -13.25 0.02 9.95
CA GLU A 167 -14.11 -0.65 8.98
C GLU A 167 -13.83 -0.26 7.53
N SER A 168 -13.51 1.02 7.27
CA SER A 168 -13.14 1.50 5.95
C SER A 168 -11.85 0.88 5.40
N ASN A 169 -10.97 0.37 6.26
CA ASN A 169 -9.70 -0.24 5.88
C ASN A 169 -9.79 -1.78 5.77
N LEU A 170 -10.89 -2.39 6.22
CA LEU A 170 -11.08 -3.84 6.11
C LEU A 170 -11.34 -4.29 4.67
N THR A 171 -11.81 -3.36 3.83
CA THR A 171 -12.07 -3.62 2.43
C THR A 171 -11.35 -2.61 1.55
N SER A 172 -10.78 -3.07 0.43
CA SER A 172 -10.29 -2.23 -0.65
C SER A 172 -11.39 -2.05 -1.69
N PRO A 173 -11.71 -0.83 -2.13
CA PRO A 173 -12.74 -0.62 -3.14
C PRO A 173 -12.40 -1.38 -4.42
N ALA A 174 -13.44 -1.75 -5.16
CA ALA A 174 -13.31 -2.29 -6.50
C ALA A 174 -12.82 -1.20 -7.46
N GLU A 175 -12.13 -1.61 -8.51
CA GLU A 175 -11.63 -0.72 -9.56
C GLU A 175 -12.11 -1.25 -10.91
N ALA A 176 -12.72 -0.39 -11.73
CA ALA A 176 -13.09 -0.74 -13.09
C ALA A 176 -11.85 -0.99 -13.97
N THR A 177 -11.96 -1.93 -14.90
CA THR A 177 -10.95 -2.12 -15.93
C THR A 177 -11.00 -0.96 -16.92
N THR A 178 -9.85 -0.34 -17.19
CA THR A 178 -9.73 0.79 -18.14
C THR A 178 -8.78 0.50 -19.29
N ASN A 179 -7.91 -0.50 -19.15
CA ASN A 179 -6.95 -0.88 -20.17
C ASN A 179 -7.01 -2.39 -20.43
N ALA A 180 -6.72 -2.78 -21.66
CA ALA A 180 -6.51 -4.16 -22.08
C ALA A 180 -5.42 -4.23 -23.14
N VAL A 181 -4.75 -5.37 -23.23
CA VAL A 181 -3.73 -5.64 -24.23
C VAL A 181 -4.14 -6.88 -25.02
N CYS A 182 -4.11 -6.74 -26.35
CA CYS A 182 -4.22 -7.85 -27.26
C CYS A 182 -2.81 -8.26 -27.70
N GLY A 183 -2.43 -9.51 -27.46
CA GLY A 183 -1.10 -10.01 -27.80
C GLY A 183 -1.14 -11.43 -28.32
N GLY A 184 -0.03 -11.85 -28.93
CA GLY A 184 0.11 -13.19 -29.48
C GLY A 184 0.25 -13.25 -30.99
N ILE A 185 0.05 -14.44 -31.56
CA ILE A 185 0.29 -14.73 -32.97
C ILE A 185 -1.03 -14.97 -33.70
N VAL A 186 -1.25 -14.25 -34.78
CA VAL A 186 -2.30 -14.50 -35.76
C VAL A 186 -1.63 -15.29 -36.89
N ASP A 187 -2.03 -16.55 -37.12
CA ASP A 187 -1.49 -17.39 -38.17
C ASP A 187 -2.49 -17.41 -39.37
N LYS A 188 -2.04 -16.99 -40.54
CA LYS A 188 -2.87 -16.95 -41.75
C LYS A 188 -3.40 -18.33 -42.21
N ASN A 189 -2.72 -19.40 -41.80
CA ASN A 189 -3.13 -20.78 -42.10
C ASN A 189 -4.02 -21.40 -41.04
N SER A 190 -4.42 -20.64 -40.01
CA SER A 190 -5.35 -21.12 -39.00
C SER A 190 -6.76 -21.32 -39.57
N THR A 191 -7.29 -22.52 -39.42
CA THR A 191 -8.64 -22.86 -39.90
C THR A 191 -9.73 -22.06 -39.19
N GLU A 192 -9.49 -21.65 -37.97
CA GLU A 192 -10.41 -20.83 -37.20
C GLU A 192 -10.50 -19.40 -37.72
N ILE A 193 -9.36 -18.78 -38.11
CA ILE A 193 -9.33 -17.43 -38.67
C ILE A 193 -10.02 -17.34 -40.01
N THR A 194 -9.97 -18.43 -40.81
CA THR A 194 -10.63 -18.49 -42.11
C THR A 194 -12.09 -18.95 -42.02
N SER A 195 -12.57 -19.32 -40.82
CA SER A 195 -13.96 -19.70 -40.61
C SER A 195 -14.88 -18.48 -40.49
N GLU A 196 -16.19 -18.68 -40.74
CA GLU A 196 -17.20 -17.63 -40.59
C GLU A 196 -17.30 -17.11 -39.15
N SER A 197 -17.06 -17.98 -38.13
CA SER A 197 -17.07 -17.60 -36.72
C SER A 197 -15.81 -16.86 -36.28
N GLY A 198 -14.70 -17.02 -37.01
CA GLY A 198 -13.41 -16.44 -36.64
C GLY A 198 -12.73 -17.11 -35.44
N TYR A 199 -11.54 -16.65 -35.11
CA TYR A 199 -10.80 -17.06 -33.91
C TYR A 199 -11.30 -16.28 -32.69
N ALA A 200 -11.83 -16.98 -31.69
CA ALA A 200 -12.44 -16.36 -30.51
C ALA A 200 -11.38 -15.92 -29.48
N MET A 201 -11.49 -14.69 -29.01
CA MET A 201 -10.71 -14.12 -27.91
C MET A 201 -11.65 -13.65 -26.81
N ASN A 202 -11.25 -13.84 -25.56
CA ASN A 202 -12.03 -13.41 -24.41
C ASN A 202 -11.24 -12.35 -23.63
N LEU A 203 -11.91 -11.25 -23.27
CA LEU A 203 -11.42 -10.24 -22.33
C LEU A 203 -12.25 -10.31 -21.07
N ASN A 204 -11.63 -10.70 -19.96
CA ASN A 204 -12.26 -10.63 -18.65
C ASN A 204 -11.97 -9.26 -18.03
N PHE A 205 -13.00 -8.57 -17.54
CA PHE A 205 -12.88 -7.23 -16.99
C PHE A 205 -13.86 -7.04 -15.81
N PHE A 206 -13.64 -5.97 -15.04
CA PHE A 206 -14.45 -5.61 -13.88
C PHE A 206 -15.11 -4.25 -14.09
N ASP A 207 -16.33 -4.09 -13.56
CA ASP A 207 -16.96 -2.78 -13.44
C ASP A 207 -16.49 -2.02 -12.17
N ALA A 208 -17.00 -0.80 -11.98
CA ALA A 208 -16.67 0.03 -10.80
C ALA A 208 -17.16 -0.56 -9.47
N LEU A 209 -18.08 -1.52 -9.51
CA LEU A 209 -18.61 -2.22 -8.34
C LEU A 209 -17.88 -3.55 -8.06
N GLY A 210 -17.00 -3.99 -8.97
CA GLY A 210 -16.21 -5.21 -8.85
C GLY A 210 -16.90 -6.48 -9.37
N TYR A 211 -18.00 -6.36 -10.10
CA TYR A 211 -18.59 -7.48 -10.81
C TYR A 211 -17.73 -7.82 -12.04
N SER A 212 -17.57 -9.11 -12.30
CA SER A 212 -16.80 -9.60 -13.43
C SER A 212 -17.67 -9.79 -14.67
N TYR A 213 -17.12 -9.39 -15.82
CA TYR A 213 -17.72 -9.55 -17.13
C TYR A 213 -16.73 -10.18 -18.09
N THR A 214 -17.22 -10.76 -19.18
CA THR A 214 -16.40 -11.34 -20.24
C THR A 214 -16.87 -10.81 -21.59
N ALA A 215 -16.04 -10.00 -22.26
CA ALA A 215 -16.26 -9.63 -23.65
C ALA A 215 -15.64 -10.67 -24.57
N LYS A 216 -16.41 -11.15 -25.55
CA LYS A 216 -15.99 -12.09 -26.59
C LYS A 216 -15.74 -11.35 -27.89
N PHE A 217 -14.53 -11.48 -28.41
CA PHE A 217 -14.14 -10.96 -29.70
C PHE A 217 -13.82 -12.09 -30.66
N ALA A 218 -13.94 -11.82 -31.96
CA ALA A 218 -13.53 -12.73 -33.01
C ALA A 218 -12.54 -12.03 -33.94
N VAL A 219 -11.45 -12.72 -34.30
CA VAL A 219 -10.52 -12.28 -35.36
C VAL A 219 -10.80 -13.12 -36.59
N LYS A 220 -11.09 -12.45 -37.73
CA LYS A 220 -11.36 -13.09 -39.03
C LYS A 220 -10.38 -12.63 -40.07
N GLY A 221 -9.97 -13.52 -40.97
CA GLY A 221 -9.14 -13.18 -42.11
C GLY A 221 -9.97 -12.53 -43.22
N VAL A 222 -9.53 -11.39 -43.72
CA VAL A 222 -10.11 -10.72 -44.93
C VAL A 222 -9.24 -10.99 -46.14
N ASP A 223 -7.99 -10.58 -46.07
CA ASP A 223 -6.93 -10.89 -47.03
C ASP A 223 -5.70 -11.31 -46.24
N THR A 224 -5.60 -12.59 -45.97
CA THR A 224 -4.55 -13.16 -45.13
C THR A 224 -3.17 -13.08 -45.78
N ASP A 225 -3.10 -12.99 -47.13
CA ASP A 225 -1.87 -12.84 -47.87
C ASP A 225 -1.35 -11.40 -47.84
N ALA A 226 -2.26 -10.42 -47.82
CA ALA A 226 -1.95 -9.02 -47.61
C ALA A 226 -1.77 -8.68 -46.11
N GLY A 227 -2.04 -9.63 -45.18
CA GLY A 227 -1.93 -9.42 -43.73
C GLY A 227 -3.08 -8.59 -43.14
N THR A 228 -4.26 -8.66 -43.77
CA THR A 228 -5.45 -7.91 -43.38
C THR A 228 -6.46 -8.82 -42.70
N TYR A 229 -6.86 -8.46 -41.51
CA TYR A 229 -7.83 -9.17 -40.66
C TYR A 229 -8.87 -8.19 -40.13
N THR A 230 -9.96 -8.70 -39.56
CA THR A 230 -10.94 -7.90 -38.84
C THR A 230 -11.04 -8.38 -37.40
N VAL A 231 -11.30 -7.44 -36.50
CA VAL A 231 -11.64 -7.71 -35.10
C VAL A 231 -13.07 -7.27 -34.85
N GLU A 232 -13.88 -8.21 -34.40
CA GLU A 232 -15.32 -8.05 -34.17
C GLU A 232 -15.65 -8.29 -32.70
N LEU A 233 -16.57 -7.49 -32.13
CA LEU A 233 -17.15 -7.78 -30.81
C LEU A 233 -18.39 -8.66 -31.02
N SER A 234 -18.39 -9.87 -30.45
CA SER A 234 -19.46 -10.84 -30.63
C SER A 234 -20.48 -10.80 -29.50
N ALA A 235 -20.05 -10.72 -28.26
CA ALA A 235 -20.94 -10.73 -27.08
C ALA A 235 -20.24 -10.16 -25.84
N ILE A 236 -21.03 -9.73 -24.87
CA ILE A 236 -20.55 -9.35 -23.54
C ILE A 236 -21.42 -10.06 -22.51
N TYR A 237 -20.81 -10.94 -21.72
CA TYR A 237 -21.51 -11.73 -20.71
C TYR A 237 -21.24 -11.18 -19.31
N ASP A 238 -22.26 -11.21 -18.48
CA ASP A 238 -22.13 -10.99 -17.03
C ASP A 238 -21.70 -12.29 -16.31
N SER A 239 -21.51 -12.21 -15.00
CA SER A 239 -21.17 -13.37 -14.15
C SER A 239 -22.24 -14.46 -14.11
N SER A 240 -23.49 -14.17 -14.54
CA SER A 240 -24.61 -15.09 -14.65
C SER A 240 -24.73 -15.68 -16.05
N ASN A 241 -23.78 -15.42 -16.96
CA ASN A 241 -23.78 -15.83 -18.36
C ASN A 241 -24.89 -15.19 -19.21
N LYS A 242 -25.44 -14.05 -18.76
CA LYS A 242 -26.42 -13.27 -19.53
C LYS A 242 -25.67 -12.34 -20.50
N ASN A 243 -26.09 -12.31 -21.77
CA ASN A 243 -25.50 -11.42 -22.78
C ASN A 243 -26.08 -10.01 -22.67
N ILE A 244 -25.34 -9.09 -22.06
CA ILE A 244 -25.75 -7.69 -21.86
C ILE A 244 -25.66 -6.86 -23.15
N LEU A 245 -24.78 -7.24 -24.09
CA LEU A 245 -24.69 -6.59 -25.39
C LEU A 245 -25.97 -6.82 -26.21
N GLU A 246 -26.50 -8.03 -26.21
CA GLU A 246 -27.73 -8.39 -26.91
C GLU A 246 -28.94 -7.65 -26.33
N GLU A 247 -29.01 -7.49 -25.01
CA GLU A 247 -30.05 -6.70 -24.36
C GLU A 247 -29.96 -5.21 -24.76
N PHE A 248 -28.74 -4.65 -24.84
CA PHE A 248 -28.51 -3.28 -25.32
C PHE A 248 -28.98 -3.10 -26.77
N LEU A 249 -28.63 -4.04 -27.65
CA LEU A 249 -29.03 -4.01 -29.06
C LEU A 249 -30.55 -4.16 -29.22
N ALA A 250 -31.19 -5.04 -28.43
CA ALA A 250 -32.65 -5.23 -28.43
C ALA A 250 -33.39 -3.95 -27.96
N ASN A 251 -32.78 -3.17 -27.08
CA ASN A 251 -33.32 -1.86 -26.63
C ASN A 251 -33.09 -0.71 -27.61
N GLY A 252 -32.52 -0.99 -28.79
CA GLY A 252 -32.30 0.01 -29.86
C GLY A 252 -30.94 0.68 -29.84
N GLY A 253 -29.97 0.15 -29.07
CA GLY A 253 -28.58 0.57 -29.14
C GLY A 253 -27.89 0.08 -30.42
N ASN A 254 -26.77 0.71 -30.81
CA ASN A 254 -25.98 0.30 -31.97
C ASN A 254 -24.65 -0.30 -31.54
N LEU A 255 -24.21 -1.36 -32.19
CA LEU A 255 -22.90 -1.98 -31.93
C LEU A 255 -21.74 -0.98 -32.16
N SER A 256 -21.87 -0.11 -33.17
CA SER A 256 -20.88 0.92 -33.50
C SER A 256 -20.61 1.94 -32.36
N ASP A 257 -21.57 2.11 -31.46
CA ASP A 257 -21.43 3.01 -30.31
C ASP A 257 -20.62 2.35 -29.18
N VAL A 258 -20.65 1.02 -29.10
CA VAL A 258 -19.90 0.23 -28.12
C VAL A 258 -18.50 -0.11 -28.66
N PHE A 259 -18.44 -0.69 -29.86
CA PHE A 259 -17.18 -1.10 -30.49
C PHE A 259 -17.29 -0.92 -32.02
N GLY A 260 -16.63 0.11 -32.55
CA GLY A 260 -16.70 0.42 -33.98
C GLY A 260 -16.50 1.90 -34.29
N ALA A 261 -17.03 2.33 -35.43
CA ALA A 261 -16.77 3.66 -36.00
C ALA A 261 -17.10 4.86 -35.08
N ASN A 262 -18.17 4.76 -34.31
CA ASN A 262 -18.58 5.83 -33.40
C ASN A 262 -17.82 5.79 -32.07
N ALA A 263 -17.29 4.62 -31.70
CA ALA A 263 -16.53 4.46 -30.46
C ALA A 263 -15.09 4.98 -30.61
N SER A 264 -14.38 4.61 -31.68
CA SER A 264 -12.98 5.00 -31.87
C SER A 264 -12.48 4.76 -33.30
N GLY A 265 -13.05 5.43 -34.30
CA GLY A 265 -12.50 5.39 -35.68
C GLY A 265 -12.52 4.02 -36.33
N GLY A 266 -13.52 3.19 -36.04
CA GLY A 266 -13.67 1.88 -36.66
C GLY A 266 -14.04 1.99 -38.15
N ILE A 267 -13.64 0.97 -38.92
CA ILE A 267 -13.98 0.89 -40.32
C ILE A 267 -15.29 0.13 -40.49
N THR A 268 -16.25 0.74 -41.17
CA THR A 268 -17.43 0.02 -41.63
C THR A 268 -17.03 -0.82 -42.84
N ASN A 269 -17.25 -2.14 -42.77
CA ASN A 269 -17.04 -3.01 -43.93
C ASN A 269 -17.97 -2.61 -45.07
N ALA A 270 -17.58 -2.98 -46.28
CA ALA A 270 -18.42 -2.84 -47.46
C ALA A 270 -19.78 -3.50 -47.22
N GLN A 271 -20.84 -2.89 -47.73
CA GLN A 271 -22.18 -3.42 -47.67
C GLN A 271 -22.21 -4.86 -48.23
N THR A 272 -22.68 -5.79 -47.45
CA THR A 272 -22.77 -7.20 -47.83
C THR A 272 -24.22 -7.61 -47.89
N ALA A 273 -24.59 -8.36 -48.89
CA ALA A 273 -25.92 -8.88 -49.06
C ALA A 273 -26.03 -10.30 -48.49
N TYR A 274 -26.97 -10.49 -47.56
CA TYR A 274 -27.26 -11.76 -46.90
C TYR A 274 -28.58 -12.30 -47.40
N ASN A 275 -28.54 -13.46 -48.02
CA ASN A 275 -29.72 -14.18 -48.57
C ASN A 275 -29.77 -15.64 -48.14
N ALA A 276 -28.76 -16.14 -47.44
CA ALA A 276 -28.73 -17.50 -46.96
C ALA A 276 -29.38 -17.59 -45.58
N ILE A 277 -30.34 -18.48 -45.41
CA ILE A 277 -31.05 -18.71 -44.14
C ILE A 277 -30.29 -19.78 -43.35
N SER A 278 -30.16 -19.60 -42.03
CA SER A 278 -29.57 -20.56 -41.12
C SER A 278 -30.34 -21.88 -41.12
N THR A 279 -29.64 -23.00 -40.93
CA THR A 279 -30.21 -24.36 -40.97
C THR A 279 -31.33 -24.62 -39.96
N GLU A 280 -31.41 -23.82 -38.93
CA GLU A 280 -32.48 -23.90 -37.91
C GLU A 280 -33.73 -23.14 -38.31
N TRP A 281 -33.71 -22.42 -39.42
CA TRP A 281 -34.81 -21.59 -39.91
C TRP A 281 -35.27 -21.99 -41.30
N THR A 282 -36.52 -21.75 -41.56
CA THR A 282 -37.10 -21.97 -42.88
C THR A 282 -37.91 -20.76 -43.31
N ASP A 283 -37.57 -20.19 -44.47
CA ASP A 283 -38.42 -19.20 -45.12
C ASP A 283 -39.74 -19.87 -45.56
N THR A 284 -40.87 -19.31 -45.17
CA THR A 284 -42.19 -19.83 -45.58
C THR A 284 -42.66 -19.25 -46.89
N GLY A 285 -42.01 -18.22 -47.42
CA GLY A 285 -42.39 -17.48 -48.60
C GLY A 285 -43.68 -16.66 -48.45
N ALA A 286 -44.21 -16.56 -47.23
CA ALA A 286 -45.43 -15.80 -46.94
C ALA A 286 -45.11 -14.39 -46.41
N SER A 287 -45.80 -13.39 -46.89
CA SER A 287 -45.75 -12.01 -46.38
C SER A 287 -47.12 -11.49 -46.05
N ASN A 288 -47.22 -10.76 -44.92
CA ASN A 288 -48.45 -10.16 -44.43
C ASN A 288 -48.32 -8.66 -44.32
N SER A 289 -49.29 -7.89 -44.78
CA SER A 289 -49.28 -6.44 -44.60
C SER A 289 -50.16 -6.03 -43.41
N PHE A 290 -49.59 -5.21 -42.52
CA PHE A 290 -50.31 -4.68 -41.36
C PHE A 290 -49.82 -3.28 -41.02
N GLY A 291 -50.72 -2.32 -40.87
CA GLY A 291 -50.42 -0.94 -40.49
C GLY A 291 -49.50 -0.19 -41.48
N GLY A 292 -49.49 -0.56 -42.75
CA GLY A 292 -48.64 0.03 -43.79
C GLY A 292 -47.25 -0.63 -43.91
N ASN A 293 -46.92 -1.60 -43.05
CA ASN A 293 -45.71 -2.37 -43.10
C ASN A 293 -45.94 -3.76 -43.68
N THR A 294 -44.93 -4.35 -44.32
CA THR A 294 -44.94 -5.72 -44.85
C THR A 294 -44.05 -6.59 -43.96
N TYR A 295 -44.60 -7.69 -43.45
CA TYR A 295 -43.93 -8.63 -42.55
C TYR A 295 -43.74 -9.96 -43.28
N HIS A 296 -42.46 -10.33 -43.52
CA HIS A 296 -42.08 -11.61 -44.12
C HIS A 296 -41.96 -12.70 -43.07
N GLN A 297 -42.47 -13.92 -43.32
CA GLN A 297 -42.63 -14.98 -42.33
C GLN A 297 -41.52 -16.02 -42.39
N PHE A 298 -40.96 -16.35 -41.26
CA PHE A 298 -40.01 -17.43 -41.04
C PHE A 298 -40.52 -18.43 -40.01
N ARG A 299 -40.07 -19.67 -40.09
CA ARG A 299 -40.36 -20.72 -39.13
C ARG A 299 -39.08 -21.27 -38.54
N ASN A 300 -38.98 -21.39 -37.22
CA ASN A 300 -37.86 -22.07 -36.58
C ASN A 300 -38.00 -23.60 -36.58
N SER A 301 -36.97 -24.33 -36.18
CA SER A 301 -36.95 -25.80 -36.06
C SER A 301 -38.03 -26.36 -35.09
N SER A 302 -38.47 -25.56 -34.11
CA SER A 302 -39.56 -25.89 -33.18
C SER A 302 -40.96 -25.65 -33.76
N GLY A 303 -41.06 -25.10 -34.98
CA GLY A 303 -42.33 -24.83 -35.65
C GLY A 303 -42.96 -23.47 -35.31
N GLU A 304 -42.32 -22.64 -34.54
CA GLU A 304 -42.81 -21.29 -34.19
C GLU A 304 -42.61 -20.32 -35.35
N MET A 305 -43.53 -19.35 -35.46
CA MET A 305 -43.54 -18.36 -36.55
C MET A 305 -43.00 -17.03 -36.07
N TYR A 306 -42.04 -16.52 -36.82
CA TYR A 306 -41.40 -15.19 -36.63
C TYR A 306 -41.52 -14.37 -37.89
N TYR A 307 -41.38 -13.06 -37.76
CA TYR A 307 -41.59 -12.15 -38.87
C TYR A 307 -40.51 -11.06 -38.87
N ILE A 308 -40.09 -10.65 -40.05
CA ILE A 308 -39.24 -9.46 -40.23
C ILE A 308 -40.02 -8.38 -40.99
N ASN A 309 -39.84 -7.12 -40.58
CA ASN A 309 -40.41 -5.99 -41.29
C ASN A 309 -39.54 -5.62 -42.49
N THR A 310 -40.05 -5.78 -43.68
CA THR A 310 -39.32 -5.47 -44.95
C THR A 310 -39.58 -4.04 -45.45
N THR A 311 -40.37 -3.26 -44.70
CA THR A 311 -40.74 -1.88 -45.10
C THR A 311 -39.80 -0.86 -44.44
N GLN A 312 -39.28 0.05 -45.22
CA GLN A 312 -38.48 1.18 -44.71
C GLN A 312 -39.35 2.13 -43.89
N ASN A 313 -38.88 2.57 -42.74
CA ASN A 313 -39.54 3.57 -41.92
C ASN A 313 -39.50 4.93 -42.61
N ALA A 314 -40.65 5.45 -42.99
CA ALA A 314 -40.76 6.74 -43.75
C ALA A 314 -40.29 7.98 -42.95
N ALA A 315 -40.28 7.90 -41.61
CA ALA A 315 -39.87 9.03 -40.76
C ALA A 315 -38.34 9.06 -40.55
N THR A 316 -37.69 7.89 -40.48
CA THR A 316 -36.24 7.79 -40.18
C THR A 316 -35.40 7.43 -41.41
N GLY A 317 -36.02 6.91 -42.49
CA GLY A 317 -35.32 6.39 -43.66
C GLY A 317 -34.52 5.11 -43.39
N GLN A 318 -34.73 4.46 -42.24
CA GLN A 318 -34.01 3.26 -41.82
C GLN A 318 -34.90 2.02 -41.93
N TYR A 319 -34.31 0.84 -42.09
CA TYR A 319 -34.96 -0.45 -41.99
C TYR A 319 -34.89 -0.94 -40.55
N ASP A 320 -35.93 -1.71 -40.15
CA ASP A 320 -35.99 -2.25 -38.82
C ASP A 320 -35.09 -3.50 -38.70
N SER A 321 -34.27 -3.57 -37.68
CA SER A 321 -33.40 -4.72 -37.37
C SER A 321 -34.04 -5.73 -36.44
N LYS A 322 -35.35 -5.56 -36.10
CA LYS A 322 -36.06 -6.40 -35.13
C LYS A 322 -36.79 -7.56 -35.79
N VAL A 323 -36.88 -8.64 -35.02
CA VAL A 323 -37.76 -9.79 -35.34
C VAL A 323 -39.05 -9.66 -34.56
N TYR A 324 -40.17 -10.13 -35.14
CA TYR A 324 -41.49 -9.95 -34.59
C TYR A 324 -42.24 -11.28 -34.43
N ARG A 325 -43.19 -11.33 -33.50
CA ARG A 325 -44.24 -12.34 -33.41
C ARG A 325 -45.59 -11.70 -33.70
N ALA A 326 -46.49 -12.46 -34.33
CA ALA A 326 -47.83 -11.99 -34.60
C ALA A 326 -48.72 -12.10 -33.36
N ILE A 327 -49.40 -11.02 -33.02
CA ILE A 327 -50.47 -11.00 -31.99
C ILE A 327 -51.76 -11.42 -32.67
N THR A 328 -52.28 -12.60 -32.33
CA THR A 328 -53.49 -13.14 -32.95
C THR A 328 -54.70 -13.12 -31.99
N SER A 329 -55.92 -12.98 -32.54
CA SER A 329 -57.13 -13.18 -31.79
C SER A 329 -57.45 -14.67 -31.59
N ALA A 330 -58.38 -15.01 -30.71
CA ALA A 330 -58.85 -16.37 -30.48
C ALA A 330 -59.38 -17.09 -31.75
N GLY A 331 -59.62 -16.37 -32.84
CA GLY A 331 -59.99 -16.89 -34.16
C GLY A 331 -58.86 -16.91 -35.19
N GLY A 332 -57.59 -16.72 -34.78
CA GLY A 332 -56.42 -16.81 -35.67
C GLY A 332 -56.19 -15.56 -36.53
N VAL A 333 -56.97 -14.48 -36.35
CA VAL A 333 -56.77 -13.22 -37.11
C VAL A 333 -55.66 -12.41 -36.48
N VAL A 334 -54.65 -11.98 -37.28
CA VAL A 334 -53.53 -11.12 -36.83
C VAL A 334 -54.08 -9.72 -36.45
N LYS A 335 -53.80 -9.28 -35.23
CA LYS A 335 -54.15 -7.98 -34.67
C LYS A 335 -52.99 -7.01 -34.58
N GLY A 336 -51.77 -7.49 -34.74
CA GLY A 336 -50.53 -6.70 -34.68
C GLY A 336 -49.32 -7.59 -34.69
N TYR A 337 -48.15 -6.93 -34.62
CA TYR A 337 -46.85 -7.55 -34.49
C TYR A 337 -46.12 -6.95 -33.31
N GLU A 338 -45.53 -7.78 -32.48
CA GLU A 338 -44.74 -7.39 -31.32
C GLU A 338 -43.29 -7.79 -31.56
N ALA A 339 -42.37 -6.88 -31.32
CA ALA A 339 -40.95 -7.17 -31.41
C ALA A 339 -40.52 -8.14 -30.30
N VAL A 340 -39.75 -9.14 -30.65
CA VAL A 340 -39.18 -10.12 -29.72
C VAL A 340 -37.72 -9.78 -29.43
N THR A 341 -37.22 -10.17 -28.25
CA THR A 341 -35.83 -9.92 -27.81
C THR A 341 -35.03 -11.23 -27.75
N ASP A 342 -35.66 -12.36 -27.93
CA ASP A 342 -35.11 -13.72 -27.86
C ASP A 342 -34.56 -14.21 -29.23
N VAL A 343 -34.88 -13.52 -30.32
CA VAL A 343 -34.45 -13.82 -31.68
C VAL A 343 -34.06 -12.56 -32.41
N SER A 344 -32.93 -12.57 -33.08
CA SER A 344 -32.39 -11.49 -33.88
C SER A 344 -32.32 -11.84 -35.38
N LEU A 345 -32.08 -10.86 -36.25
CA LEU A 345 -31.87 -11.13 -37.67
C LEU A 345 -30.64 -12.00 -37.94
N SER A 346 -29.61 -11.91 -37.09
CA SER A 346 -28.38 -12.72 -37.21
C SER A 346 -28.61 -14.20 -36.87
N ASP A 347 -29.70 -14.55 -36.17
CA ASP A 347 -30.06 -15.94 -35.95
C ASP A 347 -30.75 -16.54 -37.18
N ILE A 348 -31.44 -15.69 -37.94
CA ILE A 348 -32.19 -16.12 -39.16
C ILE A 348 -31.26 -16.17 -40.37
N TYR A 349 -30.39 -15.16 -40.54
CA TYR A 349 -29.50 -15.03 -41.70
C TYR A 349 -28.09 -15.45 -41.36
N THR A 350 -27.53 -16.39 -42.12
CA THR A 350 -26.18 -16.90 -41.96
C THR A 350 -25.14 -15.78 -42.20
N GLY A 351 -24.22 -15.59 -41.27
CA GLY A 351 -23.10 -14.64 -41.41
C GLY A 351 -23.47 -13.17 -41.12
N LEU A 352 -24.74 -12.85 -40.89
CA LEU A 352 -25.13 -11.50 -40.49
C LEU A 352 -24.71 -11.26 -39.04
N GLN A 353 -23.98 -10.16 -38.80
CA GLN A 353 -23.50 -9.83 -37.47
C GLN A 353 -24.61 -9.26 -36.57
N PRO A 354 -24.64 -9.58 -35.28
CA PRO A 354 -25.50 -8.90 -34.32
C PRO A 354 -25.23 -7.39 -34.34
N GLY A 355 -26.28 -6.59 -34.44
CA GLY A 355 -26.18 -5.13 -34.46
C GLY A 355 -25.63 -4.50 -35.74
N ALA A 356 -25.49 -5.26 -36.82
CA ALA A 356 -25.16 -4.70 -38.12
C ALA A 356 -26.21 -3.66 -38.56
N THR A 357 -25.75 -2.57 -39.18
CA THR A 357 -26.65 -1.54 -39.73
C THR A 357 -27.33 -2.05 -40.99
N ILE A 358 -28.66 -2.20 -40.94
CA ILE A 358 -29.43 -2.66 -42.10
C ILE A 358 -29.63 -1.50 -43.08
N ASN A 359 -29.00 -1.61 -44.25
CA ASN A 359 -29.04 -0.57 -45.28
C ASN A 359 -30.25 -0.73 -46.18
N SER A 360 -30.58 -1.96 -46.55
CA SER A 360 -31.77 -2.28 -47.31
C SER A 360 -32.29 -3.70 -47.03
N ILE A 361 -33.59 -3.90 -47.14
CA ILE A 361 -34.23 -5.22 -47.17
C ILE A 361 -34.99 -5.27 -48.48
N THR A 362 -34.56 -6.13 -49.40
CA THR A 362 -35.23 -6.32 -50.68
C THR A 362 -36.20 -7.46 -50.59
N ASP A 363 -37.48 -7.22 -50.91
CA ASP A 363 -38.49 -8.25 -50.88
C ASP A 363 -38.15 -9.41 -51.87
N GLY A 364 -38.19 -10.63 -51.37
CA GLY A 364 -37.79 -11.84 -52.12
C GLY A 364 -38.11 -13.12 -51.30
N ASN A 365 -37.77 -14.28 -51.80
CA ASN A 365 -37.94 -15.54 -51.11
C ASN A 365 -36.62 -16.32 -51.09
N PRO A 366 -35.80 -16.14 -50.03
CA PRO A 366 -35.95 -15.25 -48.88
C PRO A 366 -35.64 -13.76 -49.21
N PRO A 367 -36.09 -12.82 -48.39
CA PRO A 367 -35.69 -11.42 -48.50
C PRO A 367 -34.17 -11.29 -48.41
N THR A 368 -33.57 -10.45 -49.28
CA THR A 368 -32.14 -10.15 -49.18
C THR A 368 -31.90 -8.96 -48.29
N ILE A 369 -31.08 -9.14 -47.27
CA ILE A 369 -30.69 -8.09 -46.35
C ILE A 369 -29.31 -7.58 -46.79
N GLU A 370 -29.20 -6.30 -47.11
CA GLU A 370 -27.92 -5.61 -47.23
C GLU A 370 -27.61 -4.89 -45.92
N ALA A 371 -26.50 -5.28 -45.33
CA ALA A 371 -26.07 -4.72 -44.06
C ALA A 371 -24.59 -4.31 -44.08
N THR A 372 -24.29 -3.28 -43.31
CA THR A 372 -22.91 -2.86 -43.05
C THR A 372 -22.50 -3.41 -41.72
N ALA A 373 -21.51 -4.28 -41.71
CA ALA A 373 -20.89 -4.77 -40.48
C ALA A 373 -19.93 -3.73 -39.91
N VAL A 374 -19.85 -3.67 -38.61
CA VAL A 374 -18.99 -2.73 -37.90
C VAL A 374 -17.83 -3.50 -37.27
N ASN A 375 -16.64 -3.34 -37.82
CA ASN A 375 -15.44 -4.08 -37.41
C ASN A 375 -14.24 -3.15 -37.43
N TYR A 376 -13.21 -3.47 -36.66
CA TYR A 376 -11.89 -2.86 -36.81
C TYR A 376 -11.03 -3.71 -37.73
N GLU A 377 -10.45 -3.06 -38.76
CA GLU A 377 -9.45 -3.69 -39.61
C GLU A 377 -8.12 -3.77 -38.89
N LEU A 378 -7.53 -4.96 -38.79
CA LEU A 378 -6.23 -5.21 -38.14
C LEU A 378 -5.22 -5.52 -39.28
N LYS A 379 -4.19 -4.69 -39.39
CA LYS A 379 -3.17 -4.80 -40.44
C LYS A 379 -1.82 -5.18 -39.89
N PHE A 380 -1.16 -6.09 -40.63
CA PHE A 380 0.23 -6.49 -40.39
C PHE A 380 1.08 -6.28 -41.62
N ASP A 381 2.37 -5.94 -41.42
CA ASP A 381 3.34 -5.83 -42.51
C ASP A 381 3.78 -7.22 -42.99
N THR A 382 3.37 -7.62 -44.16
CA THR A 382 3.76 -8.89 -44.82
C THR A 382 5.06 -8.80 -45.60
N GLY A 383 5.60 -7.59 -45.80
CA GLY A 383 6.82 -7.33 -46.53
C GLY A 383 8.09 -7.33 -45.66
N THR A 384 8.70 -6.15 -45.55
CA THR A 384 9.97 -5.97 -44.83
C THR A 384 9.86 -6.05 -43.32
N GLY A 385 8.67 -5.73 -42.75
CA GLY A 385 8.38 -5.73 -41.31
C GLY A 385 8.11 -7.10 -40.71
N LYS A 386 8.06 -8.16 -41.52
CA LYS A 386 7.97 -9.57 -41.10
C LYS A 386 6.84 -9.84 -40.12
N GLY A 387 5.62 -9.43 -40.45
CA GLY A 387 4.43 -9.71 -39.68
C GLY A 387 4.24 -8.84 -38.45
N LYS A 388 4.91 -7.69 -38.38
CA LYS A 388 4.69 -6.71 -37.31
C LYS A 388 3.34 -6.03 -37.47
N PHE A 389 2.76 -5.64 -36.34
CA PHE A 389 1.58 -4.80 -36.30
C PHE A 389 1.79 -3.46 -37.04
N VAL A 390 0.79 -3.03 -37.81
CA VAL A 390 0.79 -1.76 -38.57
C VAL A 390 -0.27 -0.81 -38.02
N SER A 391 -1.54 -1.25 -38.00
CA SER A 391 -2.66 -0.43 -37.53
C SER A 391 -3.86 -1.28 -37.12
N VAL A 392 -4.72 -0.71 -36.31
CA VAL A 392 -6.05 -1.23 -35.99
C VAL A 392 -7.07 -0.12 -36.26
N GLY A 393 -8.04 -0.36 -37.15
CA GLY A 393 -8.91 0.69 -37.65
C GLY A 393 -8.08 1.84 -38.25
N ASP A 394 -8.45 3.08 -37.98
CA ASP A 394 -7.70 4.27 -38.38
C ASP A 394 -6.57 4.64 -37.40
N SER A 395 -6.41 3.84 -36.33
CA SER A 395 -5.43 4.12 -35.26
C SER A 395 -4.06 3.55 -35.60
N THR A 396 -3.12 4.43 -35.87
CA THR A 396 -1.68 4.08 -36.00
C THR A 396 -1.01 3.91 -34.64
N ASN A 397 -1.64 4.41 -33.55
CA ASN A 397 -1.17 4.23 -32.17
C ASN A 397 -1.43 2.83 -31.64
N GLY A 398 -2.19 2.02 -32.38
CA GLY A 398 -2.46 0.63 -32.04
C GLY A 398 -3.52 0.39 -30.98
N SER A 399 -4.21 1.42 -30.50
CA SER A 399 -5.26 1.28 -29.49
C SER A 399 -6.64 1.66 -30.03
N VAL A 400 -7.65 0.91 -29.63
CA VAL A 400 -9.07 1.20 -29.89
C VAL A 400 -9.84 1.18 -28.58
N THR A 401 -10.96 1.90 -28.52
CA THR A 401 -11.77 2.01 -27.31
C THR A 401 -12.98 1.08 -27.40
N LEU A 402 -13.16 0.24 -26.39
CA LEU A 402 -14.41 -0.45 -26.09
C LEU A 402 -15.22 0.48 -25.17
N ASN A 403 -16.30 1.06 -25.71
CA ASN A 403 -17.08 2.10 -25.05
C ASN A 403 -18.16 1.49 -24.16
N MET A 404 -17.75 0.96 -23.01
CA MET A 404 -18.63 0.26 -22.08
C MET A 404 -19.65 1.16 -21.39
N LYS A 405 -19.39 2.48 -21.29
CA LYS A 405 -20.36 3.44 -20.72
C LYS A 405 -21.69 3.49 -21.42
N GLN A 406 -21.76 3.03 -22.67
CA GLN A 406 -23.04 2.91 -23.40
C GLN A 406 -23.95 1.82 -22.83
N LEU A 407 -23.38 0.80 -22.17
CA LEU A 407 -24.14 -0.27 -21.54
C LEU A 407 -24.59 0.06 -20.12
N GLY A 408 -23.96 1.04 -19.46
CA GLY A 408 -24.34 1.50 -18.11
C GLY A 408 -23.27 2.34 -17.44
N ASP A 409 -23.70 3.21 -16.51
CA ASP A 409 -22.84 4.13 -15.78
C ASP A 409 -21.84 3.44 -14.83
N GLN A 410 -22.06 2.15 -14.51
CA GLN A 410 -21.15 1.35 -13.69
C GLN A 410 -19.87 0.95 -14.42
N PHE A 411 -19.83 1.09 -15.74
CA PHE A 411 -18.66 0.74 -16.54
C PHE A 411 -17.77 1.94 -16.82
N GLU A 412 -16.47 1.69 -16.94
CA GLU A 412 -15.51 2.60 -17.56
C GLU A 412 -15.17 2.13 -18.98
N ASN A 413 -14.77 3.05 -19.84
CA ASN A 413 -14.32 2.70 -21.19
C ASN A 413 -12.97 2.00 -21.12
N ILE A 414 -12.80 0.93 -21.92
CA ILE A 414 -11.59 0.12 -21.95
C ILE A 414 -10.81 0.44 -23.22
N SER A 415 -9.57 0.90 -23.05
CA SER A 415 -8.62 1.09 -24.16
C SER A 415 -7.90 -0.22 -24.44
N ILE A 416 -8.08 -0.81 -25.62
CA ILE A 416 -7.48 -2.09 -26.01
C ILE A 416 -6.29 -1.81 -26.94
N ASP A 417 -5.09 -2.22 -26.53
CA ASP A 417 -3.84 -2.07 -27.30
C ASP A 417 -3.53 -3.35 -28.08
N PHE A 418 -3.36 -3.23 -29.39
CA PHE A 418 -3.08 -4.33 -30.32
C PHE A 418 -1.61 -4.39 -30.75
N THR A 419 -0.74 -3.52 -30.26
CA THR A 419 0.66 -3.43 -30.71
C THR A 419 1.48 -4.69 -30.43
N GLN A 420 1.04 -5.54 -29.50
CA GLN A 420 1.69 -6.80 -29.15
C GLN A 420 1.30 -7.97 -30.07
N CYS A 421 0.32 -7.77 -30.97
CA CYS A 421 -0.07 -8.77 -31.95
C CYS A 421 0.95 -8.90 -33.08
N LYS A 422 1.15 -10.11 -33.57
CA LYS A 422 2.06 -10.43 -34.67
C LYS A 422 1.40 -11.41 -35.65
N ASN A 423 1.66 -11.23 -36.93
CA ASN A 423 1.29 -12.20 -37.98
C ASN A 423 2.51 -13.07 -38.27
N SER A 424 2.46 -14.34 -37.94
CA SER A 424 3.57 -15.27 -38.16
C SER A 424 3.05 -16.69 -38.33
N ASN A 425 3.78 -17.53 -39.04
CA ASN A 425 3.47 -18.96 -39.13
C ASN A 425 3.74 -19.64 -37.78
N ASN A 426 2.70 -20.21 -37.20
CA ASN A 426 2.74 -20.97 -35.96
C ASN A 426 2.18 -22.38 -36.14
N GLY A 427 2.42 -22.97 -37.32
CA GLY A 427 1.96 -24.33 -37.63
C GLY A 427 0.45 -24.45 -37.86
N GLY A 428 -0.19 -23.36 -38.32
CA GLY A 428 -1.65 -23.33 -38.56
C GLY A 428 -2.50 -23.09 -37.30
N THR A 429 -1.89 -22.66 -36.19
CA THR A 429 -2.61 -22.39 -34.93
C THR A 429 -2.37 -20.93 -34.52
N SER A 430 -3.44 -20.18 -34.31
CA SER A 430 -3.35 -18.83 -33.73
C SER A 430 -3.33 -18.92 -32.20
N THR A 431 -2.62 -17.94 -31.57
CA THR A 431 -2.49 -17.84 -30.11
C THR A 431 -2.80 -16.44 -29.61
N VAL A 432 -3.46 -15.65 -30.44
CA VAL A 432 -3.85 -14.28 -30.07
C VAL A 432 -4.90 -14.32 -28.93
N GLY A 433 -4.70 -13.45 -27.95
CA GLY A 433 -5.58 -13.35 -26.78
C GLY A 433 -5.65 -11.93 -26.24
N MET A 434 -6.56 -11.68 -25.32
CA MET A 434 -6.71 -10.39 -24.66
C MET A 434 -6.62 -10.55 -23.14
N ASP A 435 -5.80 -9.70 -22.53
CA ASP A 435 -5.63 -9.60 -21.08
C ASP A 435 -5.97 -8.19 -20.60
N ALA A 436 -6.60 -8.10 -19.41
CA ALA A 436 -6.90 -6.82 -18.79
C ALA A 436 -5.62 -6.17 -18.22
N GLY A 437 -5.49 -4.87 -18.39
CA GLY A 437 -4.36 -4.06 -17.94
C GLY A 437 -3.57 -3.43 -19.07
N ALA A 438 -2.70 -2.48 -18.75
CA ALA A 438 -1.76 -1.89 -19.69
C ALA A 438 -0.60 -2.87 -19.99
N ILE A 439 0.20 -2.57 -21.02
CA ILE A 439 1.36 -3.41 -21.44
C ILE A 439 2.34 -3.67 -20.29
N ASP A 440 2.51 -2.70 -19.38
CA ASP A 440 3.37 -2.82 -18.21
C ASP A 440 2.73 -3.64 -17.07
N GLY A 441 1.46 -4.04 -17.21
CA GLY A 441 0.70 -4.80 -16.21
C GLY A 441 0.39 -4.06 -14.92
N THR A 442 0.68 -2.76 -14.84
CA THR A 442 0.61 -2.00 -13.58
C THR A 442 -0.68 -1.22 -13.41
N THR A 443 -1.33 -0.85 -14.50
CA THR A 443 -2.48 0.06 -14.48
C THR A 443 -3.67 -0.46 -15.27
N GLY A 444 -4.87 -0.09 -14.82
CA GLY A 444 -6.12 -0.32 -15.56
C GLY A 444 -6.59 -1.76 -15.65
N THR A 445 -6.03 -2.69 -14.86
CA THR A 445 -6.40 -4.11 -14.87
C THR A 445 -7.82 -4.35 -14.36
N GLY A 446 -8.32 -3.42 -13.54
CA GLY A 446 -9.55 -3.64 -12.79
C GLY A 446 -9.38 -4.63 -11.64
N LYS A 447 -10.17 -4.48 -10.60
CA LYS A 447 -10.09 -5.34 -9.41
C LYS A 447 -11.45 -5.48 -8.75
N LYS A 448 -11.73 -6.67 -8.24
CA LYS A 448 -12.90 -6.91 -7.39
C LYS A 448 -12.75 -6.22 -6.03
N LEU A 449 -13.82 -6.12 -5.28
CA LEU A 449 -13.75 -5.73 -3.87
C LEU A 449 -12.78 -6.67 -3.13
N GLY A 450 -11.79 -6.10 -2.44
CA GLY A 450 -10.76 -6.85 -1.73
C GLY A 450 -11.01 -6.89 -0.23
N ALA A 451 -10.72 -8.02 0.43
CA ALA A 451 -10.67 -8.15 1.87
C ALA A 451 -9.22 -8.01 2.36
N LEU A 452 -9.02 -7.34 3.52
CA LEU A 452 -7.70 -7.17 4.12
C LEU A 452 -7.11 -8.53 4.53
N THR A 453 -5.93 -8.88 3.99
CA THR A 453 -5.21 -10.12 4.28
C THR A 453 -4.04 -9.93 5.24
N GLY A 454 -3.45 -8.74 5.25
CA GLY A 454 -2.31 -8.44 6.11
C GLY A 454 -1.95 -6.97 6.16
N VAL A 455 -1.12 -6.60 7.14
CA VAL A 455 -0.60 -5.23 7.31
C VAL A 455 0.91 -5.31 7.48
N PHE A 456 1.65 -4.42 6.84
CA PHE A 456 3.09 -4.30 6.97
C PHE A 456 3.53 -2.84 7.05
N VAL A 457 4.74 -2.62 7.59
CA VAL A 457 5.32 -1.28 7.76
C VAL A 457 6.57 -1.17 6.88
N ASP A 458 6.63 -0.09 6.11
CA ASP A 458 7.78 0.25 5.25
C ASP A 458 8.90 0.93 6.08
N THR A 459 10.09 1.01 5.50
CA THR A 459 11.27 1.69 6.05
C THR A 459 11.06 3.19 6.32
N ASN A 460 10.06 3.80 5.70
CA ASN A 460 9.64 5.18 5.92
C ASN A 460 8.62 5.34 7.06
N GLY A 461 8.25 4.25 7.74
CA GLY A 461 7.21 4.23 8.76
C GLY A 461 5.79 4.32 8.20
N LYS A 462 5.59 4.13 6.88
CA LYS A 462 4.28 4.03 6.26
C LYS A 462 3.70 2.64 6.47
N ILE A 463 2.43 2.60 6.82
CA ILE A 463 1.69 1.37 7.11
C ILE A 463 0.82 1.07 5.91
N TYR A 464 0.97 -0.11 5.34
CA TYR A 464 0.21 -0.57 4.18
C TYR A 464 -0.64 -1.79 4.54
N GLY A 465 -1.88 -1.79 4.04
CA GLY A 465 -2.73 -2.97 4.02
C GLY A 465 -2.56 -3.72 2.70
N SER A 466 -2.40 -5.03 2.77
CA SER A 466 -2.43 -5.93 1.62
C SER A 466 -3.80 -6.60 1.55
N TYR A 467 -4.40 -6.65 0.36
CA TYR A 467 -5.74 -7.17 0.13
C TYR A 467 -5.73 -8.38 -0.81
N ASP A 468 -6.74 -9.23 -0.73
CA ASP A 468 -6.86 -10.45 -1.54
C ASP A 468 -7.10 -10.18 -3.04
N ASN A 469 -7.43 -8.93 -3.39
CA ASN A 469 -7.51 -8.46 -4.78
C ASN A 469 -6.17 -7.98 -5.35
N GLY A 470 -5.06 -8.13 -4.59
CA GLY A 470 -3.72 -7.66 -4.95
C GLY A 470 -3.49 -6.16 -4.75
N ASN A 471 -4.45 -5.44 -4.18
CA ASN A 471 -4.26 -4.03 -3.81
C ASN A 471 -3.36 -3.90 -2.58
N THR A 472 -2.54 -2.85 -2.59
CA THR A 472 -1.76 -2.40 -1.45
C THR A 472 -2.14 -0.96 -1.17
N VAL A 473 -2.87 -0.72 -0.09
CA VAL A 473 -3.42 0.60 0.26
C VAL A 473 -2.65 1.18 1.44
N LEU A 474 -2.32 2.46 1.36
CA LEU A 474 -1.69 3.19 2.44
C LEU A 474 -2.72 3.50 3.54
N LEU A 475 -2.46 3.02 4.77
CA LEU A 475 -3.37 3.16 5.91
C LEU A 475 -2.99 4.31 6.85
N GLY A 476 -1.70 4.67 6.90
CA GLY A 476 -1.19 5.73 7.74
C GLY A 476 0.33 5.78 7.75
N GLN A 477 0.89 6.69 8.55
CA GLN A 477 2.34 6.79 8.76
C GLN A 477 2.64 7.06 10.22
N ILE A 478 3.59 6.33 10.79
CA ILE A 478 4.09 6.55 12.16
C ILE A 478 4.90 7.84 12.18
N ALA A 479 4.54 8.76 13.07
CA ALA A 479 5.30 9.98 13.29
C ALA A 479 6.46 9.72 14.27
N SER A 480 7.59 10.35 14.03
CA SER A 480 8.71 10.38 14.95
C SER A 480 8.85 11.75 15.61
N ALA A 481 9.38 11.79 16.82
CA ALA A 481 9.76 13.01 17.50
C ALA A 481 11.30 13.10 17.61
N ARG A 482 11.83 14.31 17.53
CA ARG A 482 13.24 14.62 17.74
C ARG A 482 13.38 15.81 18.67
N PHE A 483 14.41 15.77 19.48
CA PHE A 483 14.68 16.80 20.46
C PHE A 483 16.08 17.36 20.25
N ALA A 484 16.22 18.67 20.48
CA ALA A 484 17.53 19.33 20.42
C ALA A 484 18.50 18.75 21.45
N ASN A 485 17.98 18.36 22.63
CA ASN A 485 18.74 17.67 23.67
C ASN A 485 17.95 16.44 24.15
N ALA A 486 18.18 15.30 23.54
CA ALA A 486 17.52 14.04 23.93
C ALA A 486 17.89 13.58 25.37
N ALA A 487 19.12 13.90 25.83
CA ALA A 487 19.56 13.57 27.19
C ALA A 487 18.82 14.38 28.28
N GLY A 488 18.16 15.47 27.89
CA GLY A 488 17.33 16.28 28.78
C GLY A 488 15.92 15.74 29.01
N LEU A 489 15.52 14.64 28.36
CA LEU A 489 14.22 14.00 28.59
C LEU A 489 14.17 13.32 29.95
N GLU A 490 13.00 13.35 30.60
CA GLU A 490 12.73 12.70 31.88
C GLU A 490 12.13 11.31 31.68
N LYS A 491 12.67 10.26 32.34
CA LYS A 491 12.08 8.92 32.38
C LYS A 491 10.82 8.91 33.24
N VAL A 492 9.69 8.47 32.68
CA VAL A 492 8.40 8.37 33.38
C VAL A 492 8.10 6.93 33.83
N GLY A 493 8.81 5.94 33.30
CA GLY A 493 8.58 4.50 33.49
C GLY A 493 8.29 3.83 32.15
N ASP A 494 8.27 2.49 32.13
CA ASP A 494 7.95 1.65 30.95
C ASP A 494 8.70 2.04 29.66
N ASN A 495 9.95 2.50 29.82
CA ASN A 495 10.80 3.04 28.74
C ASN A 495 10.20 4.23 27.98
N CYS A 496 9.29 4.96 28.64
CA CYS A 496 8.73 6.20 28.15
C CYS A 496 9.44 7.42 28.74
N TYR A 497 9.52 8.46 27.94
CA TYR A 497 10.16 9.73 28.27
C TYR A 497 9.16 10.87 28.10
N ARG A 498 9.33 11.91 28.93
CA ARG A 498 8.57 13.17 28.88
C ARG A 498 9.51 14.31 28.54
N THR A 499 8.99 15.34 27.88
CA THR A 499 9.71 16.57 27.61
C THR A 499 9.98 17.36 28.89
N THR A 500 11.11 18.03 28.93
CA THR A 500 11.48 18.97 29.99
C THR A 500 11.87 20.31 29.36
N LEU A 501 12.02 21.34 30.19
CA LEU A 501 12.49 22.66 29.72
C LEU A 501 13.87 22.61 29.03
N ASN A 502 14.68 21.57 29.30
CA ASN A 502 16.02 21.42 28.72
C ASN A 502 16.07 20.48 27.52
N SER A 503 15.02 19.72 27.24
CA SER A 503 14.93 18.86 26.05
C SER A 503 14.43 19.60 24.82
N GLY A 504 13.67 20.65 24.99
CA GLY A 504 12.82 21.28 24.00
C GLY A 504 11.40 20.71 24.04
N GLU A 505 10.43 21.47 23.56
CA GLU A 505 9.03 21.06 23.49
C GLU A 505 8.74 20.28 22.21
N PHE A 506 7.71 19.44 22.25
CA PHE A 506 7.16 18.77 21.09
C PHE A 506 6.08 19.64 20.45
N ASP A 507 6.19 19.89 19.16
CA ASP A 507 5.28 20.78 18.41
C ASP A 507 3.88 20.18 18.13
N GLY A 508 3.67 18.90 18.47
CA GLY A 508 2.43 18.18 18.21
C GLY A 508 2.26 17.69 16.77
N ILE A 509 3.21 18.00 15.87
CA ILE A 509 3.16 17.58 14.44
C ILE A 509 4.02 16.35 14.20
N GLY A 510 5.23 16.34 14.81
CA GLY A 510 6.20 15.28 14.58
C GLY A 510 6.97 15.44 13.26
N VAL A 511 7.88 14.52 13.01
CA VAL A 511 8.80 14.54 11.88
C VAL A 511 8.81 13.19 11.20
N GLU A 512 8.92 13.16 9.86
CA GLU A 512 9.16 11.90 9.14
C GLU A 512 10.52 11.30 9.53
N ILE A 513 10.52 10.00 9.70
CA ILE A 513 11.74 9.28 10.10
C ILE A 513 12.87 9.48 9.10
N THR A 514 12.55 9.50 7.81
CA THR A 514 13.52 9.63 6.73
C THR A 514 14.04 11.05 6.49
N SER A 515 13.49 12.08 7.16
CA SER A 515 13.89 13.47 6.91
C SER A 515 15.37 13.76 7.22
N ASN A 516 16.04 12.91 8.01
CA ASN A 516 17.48 12.95 8.28
C ASN A 516 18.24 11.72 7.77
N GLY A 517 17.55 10.85 7.00
CA GLY A 517 18.10 9.58 6.50
C GLY A 517 18.07 8.44 7.50
N SER A 518 17.34 8.57 8.63
CA SER A 518 17.01 7.45 9.53
C SER A 518 15.99 6.53 8.88
N THR A 519 15.93 5.27 9.32
CA THR A 519 15.02 4.25 8.78
C THR A 519 14.31 3.52 9.91
N MET A 520 13.15 2.98 9.59
CA MET A 520 12.37 2.10 10.47
C MET A 520 12.42 0.68 9.92
N ASN A 521 12.84 -0.27 10.75
CA ASN A 521 12.93 -1.68 10.35
C ASN A 521 11.80 -2.44 11.04
N SER A 522 11.01 -3.17 10.26
CA SER A 522 9.96 -4.06 10.73
C SER A 522 10.54 -5.45 11.05
N GLY A 523 9.98 -6.14 12.04
CA GLY A 523 10.44 -7.45 12.48
C GLY A 523 11.66 -7.43 13.38
N GLU A 524 12.05 -6.27 13.90
CA GLU A 524 13.20 -6.07 14.78
C GLU A 524 12.82 -5.21 15.99
N LEU A 525 13.45 -5.49 17.13
CA LEU A 525 13.40 -4.65 18.33
C LEU A 525 14.80 -4.11 18.65
N GLU A 526 14.86 -2.95 19.28
CA GLU A 526 16.07 -2.39 19.83
C GLU A 526 16.34 -3.01 21.21
N MET A 527 17.49 -3.66 21.39
CA MET A 527 17.93 -4.16 22.69
C MET A 527 18.44 -3.03 23.60
N SER A 528 18.70 -3.34 24.85
CA SER A 528 19.43 -2.45 25.76
C SER A 528 20.82 -2.13 25.18
N ASN A 529 21.33 -0.92 25.40
CA ASN A 529 22.71 -0.54 25.05
C ASN A 529 23.73 -0.84 26.16
N VAL A 530 23.32 -1.53 27.23
CA VAL A 530 24.17 -1.90 28.38
C VAL A 530 25.18 -2.98 27.98
N ASP A 531 26.46 -2.72 28.23
CA ASP A 531 27.53 -3.72 28.10
C ASP A 531 27.81 -4.36 29.47
N LEU A 532 27.40 -5.61 29.64
CA LEU A 532 27.59 -6.37 30.89
C LEU A 532 29.06 -6.47 31.32
N ALA A 533 30.01 -6.58 30.38
CA ALA A 533 31.43 -6.71 30.71
C ALA A 533 31.96 -5.42 31.33
N SER A 534 31.57 -4.27 30.76
CA SER A 534 31.87 -2.95 31.27
C SER A 534 31.25 -2.72 32.66
N GLU A 535 29.96 -3.03 32.82
CA GLU A 535 29.23 -2.85 34.07
C GLU A 535 29.80 -3.72 35.22
N PHE A 536 30.15 -4.98 34.95
CA PHE A 536 30.81 -5.81 35.96
C PHE A 536 32.19 -5.27 36.35
N THR A 537 32.95 -4.76 35.40
CA THR A 537 34.26 -4.14 35.67
C THR A 537 34.10 -2.88 36.54
N GLU A 538 33.12 -2.04 36.21
CA GLU A 538 32.79 -0.86 36.99
C GLU A 538 32.27 -1.22 38.40
N MET A 539 31.46 -2.27 38.52
CA MET A 539 30.99 -2.77 39.78
C MET A 539 32.15 -3.18 40.72
N ILE A 540 33.11 -3.97 40.17
CA ILE A 540 34.29 -4.43 40.94
C ILE A 540 35.11 -3.22 41.40
N THR A 541 35.40 -2.25 40.50
CA THR A 541 36.19 -1.05 40.85
C THR A 541 35.46 -0.19 41.89
N THR A 542 34.15 0.00 41.76
CA THR A 542 33.30 0.75 42.67
C THR A 542 33.23 0.09 44.06
N GLN A 543 33.09 -1.25 44.07
CA GLN A 543 33.10 -2.06 45.30
C GLN A 543 34.47 -1.94 46.04
N ARG A 544 35.57 -1.99 45.30
CA ARG A 544 36.90 -1.79 45.87
C ARG A 544 37.09 -0.38 46.40
N GLY A 545 36.59 0.66 45.68
CA GLY A 545 36.58 2.04 46.17
C GLY A 545 35.77 2.23 47.43
N PHE A 546 34.61 1.60 47.53
CA PHE A 546 33.78 1.57 48.75
C PHE A 546 34.51 0.92 49.92
N GLN A 547 35.16 -0.26 49.72
CA GLN A 547 35.95 -0.95 50.74
C GLN A 547 37.12 -0.11 51.20
N ALA A 548 37.82 0.58 50.29
CA ALA A 548 38.93 1.49 50.64
C ALA A 548 38.49 2.64 51.54
N ASN A 549 37.37 3.32 51.17
CA ASN A 549 36.82 4.40 51.98
C ASN A 549 36.32 3.92 53.36
N SER A 550 35.75 2.73 53.45
CA SER A 550 35.37 2.10 54.71
C SER A 550 36.57 1.85 55.63
N ARG A 551 37.69 1.36 55.03
CA ARG A 551 38.94 1.16 55.80
C ARG A 551 39.55 2.47 56.34
N VAL A 552 39.42 3.56 55.57
CA VAL A 552 39.86 4.89 56.07
C VAL A 552 39.10 5.28 57.31
N ILE A 553 37.78 5.00 57.38
CA ILE A 553 36.96 5.29 58.55
C ILE A 553 37.40 4.43 59.75
N THR A 554 37.52 3.08 59.57
CA THR A 554 37.94 2.17 60.64
C THR A 554 39.33 2.48 61.16
N THR A 555 40.29 2.79 60.27
CA THR A 555 41.65 3.20 60.70
C THR A 555 41.64 4.56 61.40
N SER A 556 40.81 5.50 60.99
CA SER A 556 40.66 6.78 61.67
C SER A 556 40.01 6.64 63.05
N ASP A 557 39.10 5.69 63.19
CA ASP A 557 38.42 5.37 64.47
C ASP A 557 39.41 4.75 65.45
N THR A 558 40.21 3.76 65.06
CA THR A 558 41.26 3.16 65.89
C THR A 558 42.28 4.19 66.32
N LEU A 559 42.70 5.12 65.45
CA LEU A 559 43.60 6.22 65.79
C LEU A 559 42.99 7.20 66.78
N LEU A 560 41.67 7.44 66.74
CA LEU A 560 40.94 8.26 67.71
C LEU A 560 40.85 7.54 69.08
N GLU A 561 40.59 6.25 69.08
CA GLU A 561 40.58 5.42 70.30
C GLU A 561 41.95 5.45 71.00
N GLU A 562 43.03 5.22 70.25
CA GLU A 562 44.41 5.33 70.79
C GLU A 562 44.69 6.73 71.35
N LEU A 563 44.21 7.80 70.70
CA LEU A 563 44.38 9.18 71.13
C LEU A 563 43.61 9.51 72.41
N ILE A 564 42.44 8.87 72.61
CA ILE A 564 41.64 8.96 73.83
C ILE A 564 42.35 8.20 74.97
N ASN A 565 42.92 7.04 74.67
CA ASN A 565 43.60 6.19 75.65
C ASN A 565 44.97 6.79 76.10
N LEU A 566 45.60 7.70 75.28
CA LEU A 566 46.79 8.43 75.68
C LEU A 566 46.53 9.51 76.74
N LYS A 567 45.31 9.77 77.18
CA LYS A 567 44.97 10.86 78.10
C LYS A 567 44.99 10.55 79.63
N PRO A 568 45.25 9.36 80.17
CA PRO A 568 45.19 9.17 81.62
C PRO A 568 46.52 8.96 82.37
N VAL A 569 47.64 9.58 82.00
CA VAL A 569 48.88 9.38 82.79
C VAL A 569 49.48 10.66 83.42
N SER A 570 48.75 11.77 83.55
CA SER A 570 49.33 13.03 83.98
C SER A 570 48.88 13.55 85.37
N TYR A 571 48.13 12.80 86.20
CA TYR A 571 47.63 13.32 87.44
C TYR A 571 47.93 12.50 88.71
N THR A 572 48.78 11.49 88.75
CA THR A 572 49.09 10.67 89.89
C THR A 572 50.48 10.89 90.53
N HIS A 573 51.31 11.83 90.04
CA HIS A 573 52.65 12.04 90.56
C HIS A 573 52.94 13.38 91.31
N LEU A 574 51.91 14.10 91.73
CA LEU A 574 52.14 15.41 92.40
C LEU A 574 51.51 15.43 93.80
N ARG A 575 51.42 14.31 94.58
CA ARG A 575 50.98 14.31 95.95
C ARG A 575 51.72 13.32 96.86
N ALA A 576 53.05 13.32 96.79
CA ALA A 576 53.87 12.54 97.72
C ALA A 576 55.16 13.22 98.22
N HIS A 577 55.18 14.54 98.40
CA HIS A 577 56.28 15.18 99.13
C HIS A 577 55.82 16.41 99.90
N GLU A 578 54.89 16.23 100.90
CA GLU A 578 54.71 17.13 101.97
C GLU A 578 54.13 16.35 103.16
N THR A 579 55.05 15.69 103.92
CA THR A 579 54.96 15.44 105.37
C THR A 579 56.30 15.05 105.93
#